data_b091b937dacaa3d69b70388f2516990e
#
_entry.id   b091b937dacaa3d69b70388f2516990e
#
_cell.length_a   1.000
_cell.length_b   1.000
_cell.length_c   1.000
_cell.angle_alpha   90.00
_cell.angle_beta   90.00
_cell.angle_gamma   90.00
#
_symmetry.space_group_name_H-M   'P 1'
#
loop_
_entity.id
_entity.type
_entity.pdbx_description
1 polymer ?
#
loop_
_entity_poly.entity_id
_entity_poly.type
_entity_poly.pdbx_seq_one_letter_code
_entity_poly.pdbx_strand_id
1 'polypeptide(L)'
;MNKFYITTPIYYPSGKFHIGTSYTEVLADSLKKYHKLKGEDCFMLTGVDEHGQKIENKAVEAGMQPKEYVDIQAKAAIELWKTMKIDYDKFIRTTDEYHVIAVQKIFERFLKQGDIYKGEYEGWYCEPCESYFTETQLVDGKCPDCGREVKKMKEEAYFFNMKKYAPRLIKYYEDHPDFIKPAFRKNEMINNFLKPGLEDLCVTRTSFKWGIQVPSDPKHVIYVWLDALTNYLTALGYMQDDDTLFKKYWPADVQIVGKDIARFHLIYWPIFLMALGLPTPKKLYAHGFLMMKEGKMSKSKGNVVYPEMLVERYGLDATRYFLLKEFPYGQDAIFTPEDFVNKYNFDL
;
A
#
# COMPACT_ATOMS: atom_id res chain seq x y z
N MET A 1 -26.79 11.46 -7.41
CA MET A 1 -26.15 10.27 -8.01
C MET A 1 -25.33 9.63 -6.90
N ASN A 2 -25.46 8.31 -6.72
CA ASN A 2 -24.62 7.62 -5.74
C ASN A 2 -23.16 7.69 -6.19
N LYS A 3 -22.24 7.89 -5.23
CA LYS A 3 -20.80 7.90 -5.51
C LYS A 3 -20.20 6.53 -5.20
N PHE A 4 -19.12 6.18 -5.90
CA PHE A 4 -18.31 5.00 -5.60
C PHE A 4 -16.82 5.34 -5.73
N TYR A 5 -16.11 5.33 -4.60
CA TYR A 5 -14.66 5.57 -4.56
C TYR A 5 -13.93 4.29 -4.21
N ILE A 6 -13.06 3.85 -5.11
CA ILE A 6 -12.24 2.66 -4.95
C ILE A 6 -10.76 3.00 -5.09
N THR A 7 -9.93 2.34 -4.29
CA THR A 7 -8.47 2.52 -4.36
C THR A 7 -7.74 1.19 -4.44
N THR A 8 -6.62 1.20 -5.15
CA THR A 8 -5.55 0.20 -5.00
C THR A 8 -4.50 0.70 -4.03
N PRO A 9 -3.50 -0.12 -3.62
CA PRO A 9 -2.29 0.44 -3.03
C PRO A 9 -1.57 1.32 -4.04
N ILE A 10 -0.72 2.20 -3.55
CA ILE A 10 0.36 2.75 -4.36
C ILE A 10 1.55 1.79 -4.32
N TYR A 11 2.15 1.54 -5.47
CA TYR A 11 3.14 0.49 -5.61
C TYR A 11 4.55 1.01 -5.51
N TYR A 12 5.40 0.25 -4.82
CA TYR A 12 6.81 0.58 -4.67
C TYR A 12 7.57 0.36 -5.98
N PRO A 13 8.07 1.42 -6.66
CA PRO A 13 8.59 1.34 -8.01
C PRO A 13 10.05 0.87 -8.05
N SER A 14 10.37 -0.23 -7.36
CA SER A 14 11.73 -0.80 -7.29
C SER A 14 12.12 -1.64 -8.51
N GLY A 15 11.31 -1.60 -9.56
CA GLY A 15 11.50 -2.27 -10.85
C GLY A 15 10.18 -2.70 -11.49
N LYS A 16 10.25 -3.39 -12.64
CA LYS A 16 9.10 -3.77 -13.45
C LYS A 16 8.02 -4.53 -12.64
N PHE A 17 6.76 -4.15 -12.81
CA PHE A 17 5.63 -4.78 -12.15
C PHE A 17 5.30 -6.14 -12.77
N HIS A 18 4.78 -7.05 -11.97
CA HIS A 18 4.44 -8.41 -12.36
C HIS A 18 2.93 -8.66 -12.27
N ILE A 19 2.49 -9.83 -12.68
CA ILE A 19 1.08 -10.23 -12.73
C ILE A 19 0.35 -10.05 -11.40
N GLY A 20 1.02 -10.20 -10.25
CA GLY A 20 0.43 -9.97 -8.93
C GLY A 20 0.01 -8.51 -8.70
N THR A 21 0.79 -7.55 -9.21
CA THR A 21 0.43 -6.13 -9.18
C THR A 21 -0.77 -5.86 -10.09
N SER A 22 -0.76 -6.45 -11.29
CA SER A 22 -1.88 -6.32 -12.24
C SER A 22 -3.17 -6.96 -11.75
N TYR A 23 -3.09 -8.01 -10.93
CA TYR A 23 -4.27 -8.62 -10.31
C TYR A 23 -5.06 -7.62 -9.45
N THR A 24 -4.36 -6.89 -8.58
CA THR A 24 -4.99 -5.85 -7.75
C THR A 24 -5.68 -4.78 -8.59
N GLU A 25 -5.01 -4.30 -9.63
CA GLU A 25 -5.54 -3.27 -10.53
C GLU A 25 -6.76 -3.78 -11.31
N VAL A 26 -6.70 -5.00 -11.83
CA VAL A 26 -7.83 -5.61 -12.58
C VAL A 26 -9.05 -5.82 -11.68
N LEU A 27 -8.85 -6.20 -10.41
CA LEU A 27 -9.95 -6.30 -9.43
C LEU A 27 -10.61 -4.94 -9.21
N ALA A 28 -9.82 -3.89 -8.94
CA ALA A 28 -10.34 -2.55 -8.68
C ALA A 28 -11.05 -1.97 -9.91
N ASP A 29 -10.44 -2.07 -11.07
CA ASP A 29 -11.01 -1.59 -12.35
C ASP A 29 -12.31 -2.32 -12.71
N SER A 30 -12.39 -3.62 -12.46
CA SER A 30 -13.60 -4.40 -12.74
C SER A 30 -14.75 -4.00 -11.83
N LEU A 31 -14.48 -3.74 -10.54
CA LEU A 31 -15.47 -3.21 -9.60
C LEU A 31 -15.91 -1.79 -9.99
N LYS A 32 -14.97 -0.92 -10.36
CA LYS A 32 -15.30 0.42 -10.86
C LYS A 32 -16.23 0.34 -12.07
N LYS A 33 -15.89 -0.48 -13.07
CA LYS A 33 -16.69 -0.66 -14.28
C LYS A 33 -18.10 -1.19 -13.98
N TYR A 34 -18.20 -2.14 -13.03
CA TYR A 34 -19.50 -2.65 -12.57
C TYR A 34 -20.37 -1.54 -11.96
N HIS A 35 -19.80 -0.73 -11.06
CA HIS A 35 -20.53 0.39 -10.45
C HIS A 35 -20.89 1.48 -11.46
N LYS A 36 -20.00 1.73 -12.43
CA LYS A 36 -20.27 2.66 -13.54
C LYS A 36 -21.45 2.19 -14.42
N LEU A 37 -21.55 0.87 -14.69
CA LEU A 37 -22.71 0.30 -15.40
C LEU A 37 -24.01 0.44 -14.60
N LYS A 38 -23.96 0.53 -13.28
CA LYS A 38 -25.11 0.83 -12.42
C LYS A 38 -25.50 2.32 -12.42
N GLY A 39 -24.78 3.16 -13.12
CA GLY A 39 -25.02 4.61 -13.17
C GLY A 39 -24.48 5.37 -11.96
N GLU A 40 -23.54 4.81 -11.22
CA GLU A 40 -22.89 5.49 -10.09
C GLU A 40 -21.74 6.38 -10.58
N ASP A 41 -21.48 7.46 -9.85
CA ASP A 41 -20.36 8.38 -10.09
C ASP A 41 -19.09 7.79 -9.47
N CYS A 42 -18.24 7.19 -10.28
CA CYS A 42 -17.11 6.39 -9.85
C CYS A 42 -15.80 7.16 -9.90
N PHE A 43 -14.95 6.95 -8.90
CA PHE A 43 -13.56 7.44 -8.86
C PHE A 43 -12.62 6.31 -8.45
N MET A 44 -11.56 6.09 -9.21
CA MET A 44 -10.52 5.09 -8.92
C MET A 44 -9.16 5.76 -8.77
N LEU A 45 -8.52 5.50 -7.66
CA LEU A 45 -7.16 5.96 -7.35
C LEU A 45 -6.19 4.79 -7.40
N THR A 46 -5.08 5.00 -8.09
CA THR A 46 -3.87 4.18 -8.05
C THR A 46 -2.62 5.07 -8.04
N GLY A 47 -1.43 4.52 -7.96
CA GLY A 47 -0.21 5.31 -8.01
C GLY A 47 1.06 4.56 -7.62
N VAL A 48 2.10 5.34 -7.29
CA VAL A 48 3.41 4.81 -6.90
C VAL A 48 3.93 5.47 -5.64
N ASP A 49 4.55 4.65 -4.78
CA ASP A 49 5.24 5.04 -3.55
C ASP A 49 6.73 5.17 -3.84
N GLU A 50 7.21 6.41 -3.94
CA GLU A 50 8.48 6.75 -4.56
C GLU A 50 9.61 7.10 -3.57
N HIS A 51 9.31 7.19 -2.28
CA HIS A 51 10.27 7.57 -1.26
C HIS A 51 10.91 6.37 -0.55
N GLY A 52 11.95 6.64 0.25
CA GLY A 52 12.59 5.66 1.12
C GLY A 52 13.95 5.17 0.65
N GLN A 53 14.66 4.54 1.59
CA GLN A 53 16.05 4.11 1.43
C GLN A 53 16.25 3.13 0.27
N LYS A 54 15.28 2.23 0.05
CA LYS A 54 15.38 1.24 -1.02
C LYS A 54 15.36 1.86 -2.41
N ILE A 55 14.58 2.93 -2.62
CA ILE A 55 14.58 3.69 -3.87
C ILE A 55 15.90 4.44 -4.02
N GLU A 56 16.37 5.11 -2.96
CA GLU A 56 17.67 5.78 -2.96
C GLU A 56 18.79 4.83 -3.37
N ASN A 57 18.83 3.63 -2.77
CA ASN A 57 19.80 2.59 -3.11
C ASN A 57 19.67 2.12 -4.57
N LYS A 58 18.43 1.92 -5.06
CA LYS A 58 18.19 1.51 -6.45
C LYS A 58 18.60 2.56 -7.47
N ALA A 59 18.40 3.83 -7.15
CA ALA A 59 18.88 4.93 -7.98
C ALA A 59 20.41 4.96 -8.04
N VAL A 60 21.08 4.80 -6.91
CA VAL A 60 22.55 4.70 -6.84
C VAL A 60 23.07 3.50 -7.65
N GLU A 61 22.46 2.31 -7.50
CA GLU A 61 22.79 1.12 -8.29
C GLU A 61 22.65 1.37 -9.80
N ALA A 62 21.67 2.19 -10.20
CA ALA A 62 21.43 2.56 -11.60
C ALA A 62 22.29 3.75 -12.09
N GLY A 63 23.11 4.36 -11.23
CA GLY A 63 23.89 5.54 -11.54
C GLY A 63 23.05 6.80 -11.79
N MET A 64 21.88 6.92 -11.16
CA MET A 64 20.89 7.99 -11.36
C MET A 64 20.59 8.72 -10.06
N GLN A 65 20.03 9.94 -10.18
CA GLN A 65 19.38 10.59 -9.05
C GLN A 65 18.04 9.90 -8.73
N PRO A 66 17.63 9.85 -7.45
CA PRO A 66 16.37 9.19 -7.07
C PRO A 66 15.15 9.69 -7.85
N LYS A 67 15.02 10.99 -8.07
CA LYS A 67 13.90 11.57 -8.84
C LYS A 67 13.86 11.06 -10.29
N GLU A 68 15.01 11.02 -10.94
CA GLU A 68 15.15 10.53 -12.32
C GLU A 68 14.76 9.03 -12.40
N TYR A 69 15.25 8.24 -11.44
CA TYR A 69 14.93 6.82 -11.35
C TYR A 69 13.40 6.59 -11.21
N VAL A 70 12.72 7.28 -10.29
CA VAL A 70 11.29 7.10 -10.09
C VAL A 70 10.45 7.65 -11.23
N ASP A 71 10.90 8.67 -11.96
CA ASP A 71 10.22 9.18 -13.16
C ASP A 71 10.14 8.10 -14.26
N ILE A 72 11.23 7.35 -14.45
CA ILE A 72 11.27 6.24 -15.40
C ILE A 72 10.32 5.12 -14.95
N GLN A 73 10.33 4.77 -13.65
CA GLN A 73 9.50 3.70 -13.13
C GLN A 73 8.00 4.06 -13.15
N ALA A 74 7.66 5.30 -12.80
CA ALA A 74 6.27 5.78 -12.85
C ALA A 74 5.72 5.75 -14.28
N LYS A 75 6.53 6.17 -15.27
CA LYS A 75 6.16 6.07 -16.68
C LYS A 75 5.91 4.63 -17.10
N ALA A 76 6.77 3.70 -16.69
CA ALA A 76 6.58 2.27 -16.99
C ALA A 76 5.30 1.71 -16.36
N ALA A 77 4.95 2.13 -15.13
CA ALA A 77 3.70 1.77 -14.48
C ALA A 77 2.47 2.27 -15.27
N ILE A 78 2.49 3.52 -15.68
CA ILE A 78 1.41 4.13 -16.47
C ILE A 78 1.22 3.40 -17.80
N GLU A 79 2.29 3.07 -18.52
CA GLU A 79 2.20 2.32 -19.77
C GLU A 79 1.67 0.89 -19.55
N LEU A 80 2.04 0.26 -18.44
CA LEU A 80 1.46 -1.05 -18.09
C LEU A 80 -0.04 -0.96 -17.82
N TRP A 81 -0.52 0.04 -17.06
CA TRP A 81 -1.95 0.24 -16.81
C TRP A 81 -2.71 0.55 -18.10
N LYS A 82 -2.11 1.27 -19.02
CA LYS A 82 -2.66 1.51 -20.36
C LYS A 82 -2.77 0.19 -21.16
N THR A 83 -1.73 -0.65 -21.14
CA THR A 83 -1.73 -1.98 -21.77
C THR A 83 -2.83 -2.87 -21.20
N MET A 84 -3.01 -2.85 -19.86
CA MET A 84 -4.05 -3.61 -19.17
C MET A 84 -5.43 -2.96 -19.24
N LYS A 85 -5.59 -1.79 -19.89
CA LYS A 85 -6.82 -0.99 -19.98
C LYS A 85 -7.47 -0.74 -18.61
N ILE A 86 -6.65 -0.32 -17.64
CA ILE A 86 -7.10 0.12 -16.32
C ILE A 86 -7.64 1.54 -16.44
N ASP A 87 -8.92 1.72 -16.10
CA ASP A 87 -9.65 3.01 -16.15
C ASP A 87 -9.58 3.70 -14.78
N TYR A 88 -8.39 4.21 -14.40
CA TYR A 88 -8.23 5.03 -13.19
C TYR A 88 -8.51 6.51 -13.47
N ASP A 89 -8.99 7.25 -12.47
CA ASP A 89 -9.25 8.70 -12.55
C ASP A 89 -8.06 9.52 -12.08
N LYS A 90 -7.28 8.98 -11.14
CA LYS A 90 -6.06 9.63 -10.62
C LYS A 90 -4.94 8.62 -10.46
N PHE A 91 -3.77 8.98 -10.96
CA PHE A 91 -2.49 8.32 -10.67
C PHE A 91 -1.69 9.25 -9.80
N ILE A 92 -1.52 8.91 -8.50
CA ILE A 92 -0.76 9.71 -7.56
C ILE A 92 0.69 9.26 -7.51
N ARG A 93 1.59 10.20 -7.35
CA ARG A 93 3.00 9.99 -7.03
C ARG A 93 3.28 10.61 -5.67
N THR A 94 3.98 9.91 -4.78
CA THR A 94 4.32 10.51 -3.48
C THR A 94 5.30 11.67 -3.61
N THR A 95 5.96 11.82 -4.77
CA THR A 95 6.79 12.98 -5.12
C THR A 95 6.00 14.16 -5.67
N ASP A 96 4.69 14.06 -5.88
CA ASP A 96 3.86 15.20 -6.29
C ASP A 96 3.87 16.28 -5.20
N GLU A 97 4.14 17.53 -5.57
CA GLU A 97 4.31 18.65 -4.64
C GLU A 97 3.11 18.83 -3.70
N TYR A 98 1.88 18.73 -4.24
CA TYR A 98 0.67 18.86 -3.45
C TYR A 98 0.57 17.76 -2.37
N HIS A 99 1.06 16.55 -2.67
CA HIS A 99 1.10 15.45 -1.71
C HIS A 99 2.14 15.72 -0.63
N VAL A 100 3.35 16.10 -1.01
CA VAL A 100 4.44 16.44 -0.08
C VAL A 100 3.98 17.50 0.93
N ILE A 101 3.40 18.60 0.46
CA ILE A 101 2.91 19.69 1.30
C ILE A 101 1.80 19.20 2.25
N ALA A 102 0.87 18.39 1.75
CA ALA A 102 -0.22 17.87 2.56
C ALA A 102 0.27 16.90 3.65
N VAL A 103 1.23 16.02 3.33
CA VAL A 103 1.85 15.11 4.31
C VAL A 103 2.59 15.90 5.40
N GLN A 104 3.32 16.94 5.03
CA GLN A 104 3.97 17.84 5.98
C GLN A 104 2.96 18.49 6.94
N LYS A 105 1.86 19.02 6.41
CA LYS A 105 0.76 19.60 7.22
C LYS A 105 0.13 18.56 8.16
N ILE A 106 -0.04 17.31 7.71
CA ILE A 106 -0.57 16.21 8.52
C ILE A 106 0.40 15.88 9.67
N PHE A 107 1.69 15.76 9.36
CA PHE A 107 2.72 15.50 10.39
C PHE A 107 2.74 16.59 11.47
N GLU A 108 2.81 17.85 11.05
CA GLU A 108 2.80 19.01 11.98
C GLU A 108 1.50 19.06 12.82
N ARG A 109 0.37 18.70 12.21
CA ARG A 109 -0.89 18.57 12.94
C ARG A 109 -0.80 17.51 14.04
N PHE A 110 -0.30 16.33 13.76
CA PHE A 110 -0.11 15.26 14.73
C PHE A 110 0.88 15.65 15.82
N LEU A 111 1.96 16.35 15.47
CA LEU A 111 2.92 16.87 16.43
C LEU A 111 2.26 17.89 17.37
N LYS A 112 1.51 18.85 16.84
CA LYS A 112 0.76 19.84 17.63
C LYS A 112 -0.31 19.24 18.53
N GLN A 113 -0.93 18.13 18.11
CA GLN A 113 -1.94 17.40 18.90
C GLN A 113 -1.31 16.54 20.00
N GLY A 114 0.00 16.33 20.01
CA GLY A 114 0.70 15.42 20.91
C GLY A 114 0.48 13.94 20.55
N ASP A 115 0.03 13.65 19.33
CA ASP A 115 -0.07 12.30 18.79
C ASP A 115 1.29 11.82 18.24
N ILE A 116 2.16 12.76 17.85
CA ILE A 116 3.57 12.52 17.54
C ILE A 116 4.43 13.16 18.63
N TYR A 117 5.46 12.47 19.05
CA TYR A 117 6.45 12.93 20.03
C TYR A 117 7.85 12.46 19.66
N LYS A 118 8.88 13.17 20.12
CA LYS A 118 10.28 12.89 19.87
C LYS A 118 10.84 11.93 20.91
N GLY A 119 11.62 10.95 20.49
CA GLY A 119 12.27 9.96 21.33
C GLY A 119 13.49 9.35 20.68
N GLU A 120 14.08 8.37 21.34
CA GLU A 120 15.15 7.54 20.79
C GLU A 120 14.61 6.15 20.50
N TYR A 121 14.95 5.64 19.33
CA TYR A 121 14.59 4.28 18.93
C TYR A 121 15.84 3.41 18.82
N GLU A 122 15.77 2.25 19.43
CA GLU A 122 16.73 1.18 19.25
C GLU A 122 15.95 -0.08 18.87
N GLY A 123 16.23 -0.65 17.72
CA GLY A 123 15.50 -1.82 17.23
C GLY A 123 16.20 -2.53 16.09
N TRP A 124 15.60 -3.64 15.68
CA TRP A 124 16.07 -4.45 14.57
C TRP A 124 15.42 -3.98 13.27
N TYR A 125 16.20 -3.37 12.41
CA TYR A 125 15.73 -2.79 11.15
C TYR A 125 15.91 -3.77 10.00
N CYS A 126 14.82 -4.00 9.29
CA CYS A 126 14.82 -4.72 8.01
C CYS A 126 14.81 -3.72 6.86
N GLU A 127 15.93 -3.57 6.18
CA GLU A 127 16.07 -2.65 5.05
C GLU A 127 15.09 -2.96 3.90
N PRO A 128 14.87 -4.24 3.49
CA PRO A 128 13.94 -4.55 2.41
C PRO A 128 12.47 -4.32 2.73
N CYS A 129 12.07 -4.39 4.01
CA CYS A 129 10.70 -4.14 4.45
C CYS A 129 10.50 -2.72 4.97
N GLU A 130 11.62 -1.96 5.10
CA GLU A 130 11.65 -0.64 5.72
C GLU A 130 10.92 -0.60 7.07
N SER A 131 11.09 -1.67 7.85
CA SER A 131 10.36 -1.87 9.10
C SER A 131 11.31 -2.18 10.24
N TYR A 132 10.97 -1.62 11.40
CA TYR A 132 11.62 -1.97 12.65
C TYR A 132 10.83 -3.05 13.39
N PHE A 133 11.56 -3.90 14.06
CA PHE A 133 11.03 -4.97 14.88
C PHE A 133 11.70 -4.97 16.25
N THR A 134 10.95 -5.35 17.26
CA THR A 134 11.51 -5.71 18.55
C THR A 134 12.18 -7.09 18.43
N GLU A 135 13.10 -7.40 19.32
CA GLU A 135 13.77 -8.71 19.33
C GLU A 135 12.78 -9.88 19.41
N THR A 136 11.69 -9.69 20.15
CA THR A 136 10.62 -10.69 20.31
C THR A 136 9.76 -10.90 19.06
N GLN A 137 9.80 -9.98 18.12
CA GLN A 137 9.08 -10.08 16.85
C GLN A 137 9.90 -10.80 15.77
N LEU A 138 11.19 -10.96 15.96
CA LEU A 138 12.04 -11.68 15.01
C LEU A 138 11.71 -13.16 14.99
N VAL A 139 11.78 -13.76 13.83
CA VAL A 139 11.66 -15.22 13.62
C VAL A 139 13.06 -15.74 13.29
N ASP A 140 13.64 -16.57 14.17
CA ASP A 140 15.00 -17.09 14.05
C ASP A 140 16.05 -15.97 13.85
N GLY A 141 15.87 -14.82 14.55
CA GLY A 141 16.76 -13.67 14.43
C GLY A 141 16.63 -12.87 13.14
N LYS A 142 15.60 -13.13 12.34
CA LYS A 142 15.34 -12.53 11.03
C LYS A 142 14.02 -11.78 10.99
N CYS A 143 13.84 -10.98 9.93
CA CYS A 143 12.60 -10.25 9.68
C CYS A 143 11.41 -11.19 9.59
N PRO A 144 10.35 -10.99 10.38
CA PRO A 144 9.17 -11.85 10.37
C PRO A 144 8.36 -11.76 9.07
N ASP A 145 8.47 -10.62 8.35
CA ASP A 145 7.68 -10.38 7.15
C ASP A 145 8.34 -10.97 5.89
N CYS A 146 9.68 -10.94 5.80
CA CYS A 146 10.38 -11.37 4.58
C CYS A 146 11.49 -12.41 4.80
N GLY A 147 11.80 -12.79 6.06
CA GLY A 147 12.82 -13.78 6.40
C GLY A 147 14.28 -13.35 6.18
N ARG A 148 14.54 -12.08 5.89
CA ARG A 148 15.89 -11.54 5.65
C ARG A 148 16.56 -11.10 6.95
N GLU A 149 17.90 -10.96 6.88
CA GLU A 149 18.73 -10.45 7.97
C GLU A 149 18.27 -9.04 8.37
N VAL A 150 18.35 -8.75 9.67
CA VAL A 150 18.05 -7.45 10.27
C VAL A 150 19.30 -6.89 10.94
N LYS A 151 19.39 -5.56 11.03
CA LYS A 151 20.51 -4.86 11.69
C LYS A 151 20.00 -4.13 12.91
N LYS A 152 20.73 -4.19 14.02
CA LYS A 152 20.43 -3.39 15.21
C LYS A 152 20.81 -1.94 14.92
N MET A 153 19.85 -1.02 15.04
CA MET A 153 20.04 0.41 14.78
C MET A 153 19.49 1.23 15.94
N LYS A 154 20.17 2.31 16.23
CA LYS A 154 19.74 3.32 17.22
C LYS A 154 19.77 4.69 16.57
N GLU A 155 18.65 5.41 16.65
CA GLU A 155 18.56 6.77 16.12
C GLU A 155 17.53 7.62 16.90
N GLU A 156 17.72 8.93 16.87
CA GLU A 156 16.67 9.88 17.27
C GLU A 156 15.55 9.82 16.26
N ALA A 157 14.32 9.72 16.72
CA ALA A 157 13.16 9.60 15.84
C ALA A 157 11.91 10.20 16.48
N TYR A 158 10.91 10.45 15.65
CA TYR A 158 9.57 10.78 16.11
C TYR A 158 8.68 9.53 16.10
N PHE A 159 7.81 9.44 17.10
CA PHE A 159 6.91 8.31 17.32
C PHE A 159 5.47 8.78 17.29
N PHE A 160 4.61 8.01 16.61
CA PHE A 160 3.17 8.18 16.70
C PHE A 160 2.60 7.29 17.81
N ASN A 161 1.79 7.87 18.68
CA ASN A 161 1.19 7.21 19.85
C ASN A 161 0.06 6.25 19.40
N MET A 162 0.44 5.06 18.94
CA MET A 162 -0.50 4.02 18.51
C MET A 162 -1.32 3.48 19.68
N LYS A 163 -0.72 3.39 20.87
CA LYS A 163 -1.34 2.86 22.10
C LYS A 163 -2.59 3.63 22.49
N LYS A 164 -2.58 4.94 22.29
CA LYS A 164 -3.72 5.83 22.55
C LYS A 164 -5.00 5.42 21.79
N TYR A 165 -4.84 4.90 20.58
CA TYR A 165 -5.95 4.61 19.67
C TYR A 165 -6.33 3.13 19.61
N ALA A 166 -5.52 2.22 20.14
CA ALA A 166 -5.75 0.78 20.08
C ALA A 166 -7.12 0.35 20.63
N PRO A 167 -7.61 0.83 21.81
CA PRO A 167 -8.93 0.45 22.31
C PRO A 167 -10.06 0.92 21.38
N ARG A 168 -9.92 2.12 20.78
CA ARG A 168 -10.90 2.65 19.84
C ARG A 168 -10.95 1.84 18.55
N LEU A 169 -9.80 1.35 18.08
CA LEU A 169 -9.73 0.51 16.89
C LEU A 169 -10.38 -0.86 17.13
N ILE A 170 -10.14 -1.47 18.30
CA ILE A 170 -10.77 -2.75 18.66
C ILE A 170 -12.30 -2.59 18.66
N LYS A 171 -12.79 -1.57 19.34
CA LYS A 171 -14.23 -1.26 19.37
C LYS A 171 -14.77 -1.00 17.96
N TYR A 172 -14.04 -0.28 17.12
CA TYR A 172 -14.43 -0.05 15.73
C TYR A 172 -14.62 -1.36 14.96
N TYR A 173 -13.74 -2.34 15.15
CA TYR A 173 -13.86 -3.65 14.50
C TYR A 173 -15.05 -4.47 15.01
N GLU A 174 -15.43 -4.30 16.28
CA GLU A 174 -16.63 -4.93 16.85
C GLU A 174 -17.91 -4.31 16.28
N ASP A 175 -17.96 -2.98 16.23
CA ASP A 175 -19.11 -2.21 15.72
C ASP A 175 -19.28 -2.35 14.18
N HIS A 176 -18.19 -2.70 13.43
CA HIS A 176 -18.17 -2.79 11.98
C HIS A 176 -17.65 -4.17 11.51
N PRO A 177 -18.41 -5.26 11.70
CA PRO A 177 -17.95 -6.63 11.40
C PRO A 177 -17.63 -6.84 9.92
N ASP A 178 -18.22 -6.05 9.03
CA ASP A 178 -18.04 -6.11 7.58
C ASP A 178 -16.95 -5.20 7.01
N PHE A 179 -16.25 -4.47 7.87
CA PHE A 179 -15.17 -3.55 7.44
C PHE A 179 -14.02 -4.27 6.75
N ILE A 180 -13.63 -5.45 7.26
CA ILE A 180 -12.48 -6.22 6.76
C ILE A 180 -12.97 -7.48 6.04
N LYS A 181 -12.50 -7.66 4.80
CA LYS A 181 -12.75 -8.86 4.00
C LYS A 181 -11.44 -9.44 3.47
N PRO A 182 -11.25 -10.75 3.51
CA PRO A 182 -12.10 -11.73 4.19
C PRO A 182 -12.03 -11.61 5.73
N ALA A 183 -13.08 -12.10 6.41
CA ALA A 183 -13.25 -11.88 7.86
C ALA A 183 -12.10 -12.45 8.72
N PHE A 184 -11.41 -13.50 8.29
CA PHE A 184 -10.29 -14.07 9.03
C PHE A 184 -9.11 -13.10 9.19
N ARG A 185 -8.93 -12.12 8.27
CA ARG A 185 -7.92 -11.08 8.39
C ARG A 185 -8.15 -10.17 9.60
N LYS A 186 -9.42 -9.93 9.96
CA LYS A 186 -9.75 -9.21 11.19
C LYS A 186 -9.21 -9.96 12.42
N ASN A 187 -9.46 -11.27 12.48
CA ASN A 187 -9.00 -12.08 13.60
C ASN A 187 -7.47 -12.14 13.69
N GLU A 188 -6.79 -12.20 12.55
CA GLU A 188 -5.33 -12.11 12.46
C GLU A 188 -4.81 -10.79 13.07
N MET A 189 -5.38 -9.64 12.70
CA MET A 189 -5.00 -8.33 13.23
C MET A 189 -5.24 -8.23 14.74
N ILE A 190 -6.41 -8.69 15.20
CA ILE A 190 -6.75 -8.66 16.62
C ILE A 190 -5.81 -9.53 17.44
N ASN A 191 -5.62 -10.79 17.03
CA ASN A 191 -4.88 -11.74 17.84
C ASN A 191 -3.37 -11.51 17.82
N ASN A 192 -2.81 -11.13 16.66
CA ASN A 192 -1.35 -11.02 16.49
C ASN A 192 -0.81 -9.63 16.86
N PHE A 193 -1.64 -8.58 16.81
CA PHE A 193 -1.16 -7.21 16.99
C PHE A 193 -1.90 -6.42 18.07
N LEU A 194 -3.25 -6.48 18.11
CA LEU A 194 -4.02 -5.63 19.01
C LEU A 194 -4.08 -6.20 20.44
N LYS A 195 -4.32 -7.50 20.61
CA LYS A 195 -4.36 -8.15 21.93
C LYS A 195 -3.01 -8.14 22.66
N PRO A 196 -1.87 -8.41 22.00
CA PRO A 196 -0.57 -8.27 22.66
C PRO A 196 -0.23 -6.83 23.05
N GLY A 197 -0.91 -5.85 22.47
CA GLY A 197 -0.66 -4.43 22.63
C GLY A 197 0.14 -3.85 21.47
N LEU A 198 -0.26 -2.68 21.00
CA LEU A 198 0.49 -1.95 19.98
C LEU A 198 1.69 -1.25 20.62
N GLU A 199 2.83 -1.29 19.93
CA GLU A 199 3.92 -0.37 20.19
C GLU A 199 3.72 0.92 19.39
N ASP A 200 4.28 2.03 19.90
CA ASP A 200 4.23 3.29 19.19
C ASP A 200 5.05 3.21 17.91
N LEU A 201 4.51 3.79 16.85
CA LEU A 201 5.09 3.68 15.52
C LEU A 201 6.16 4.75 15.32
N CYS A 202 7.38 4.35 15.02
CA CYS A 202 8.41 5.26 14.56
C CYS A 202 8.03 5.84 13.19
N VAL A 203 7.86 7.17 13.11
CA VAL A 203 7.34 7.87 11.93
C VAL A 203 8.33 8.80 11.25
N THR A 204 9.61 8.73 11.64
CA THR A 204 10.70 9.42 10.94
C THR A 204 11.97 8.59 10.88
N ARG A 205 12.89 9.00 10.00
CA ARG A 205 14.24 8.46 9.84
C ARG A 205 15.25 9.58 9.66
N THR A 206 16.49 9.31 10.06
CA THR A 206 17.64 10.19 9.79
C THR A 206 18.71 9.48 8.95
N SER A 207 18.57 8.17 8.72
CA SER A 207 19.56 7.31 8.06
C SER A 207 19.62 7.46 6.54
N PHE A 208 18.60 8.09 5.91
CA PHE A 208 18.56 8.39 4.48
C PHE A 208 17.91 9.75 4.22
N LYS A 209 18.03 10.28 2.98
CA LYS A 209 17.59 11.63 2.63
C LYS A 209 16.42 11.66 1.63
N TRP A 210 16.21 10.58 0.88
CA TRP A 210 15.18 10.54 -0.14
C TRP A 210 13.81 10.30 0.47
N GLY A 211 13.08 11.39 0.72
CA GLY A 211 11.73 11.37 1.31
C GLY A 211 11.26 12.77 1.69
N ILE A 212 10.10 12.86 2.30
CA ILE A 212 9.49 14.11 2.74
C ILE A 212 10.14 14.57 4.05
N GLN A 213 10.77 15.72 4.03
CA GLN A 213 11.40 16.28 5.24
C GLN A 213 10.35 16.83 6.21
N VAL A 214 10.61 16.66 7.51
CA VAL A 214 9.83 17.29 8.58
C VAL A 214 10.09 18.79 8.57
N PRO A 215 9.09 19.67 8.37
CA PRO A 215 9.32 21.11 8.25
C PRO A 215 9.98 21.74 9.49
N SER A 216 9.55 21.32 10.68
CA SER A 216 10.06 21.81 11.96
C SER A 216 11.42 21.20 12.37
N ASP A 217 11.84 20.11 11.72
CA ASP A 217 13.12 19.42 12.01
C ASP A 217 13.67 18.73 10.74
N PRO A 218 14.26 19.47 9.79
CA PRO A 218 14.61 18.98 8.45
C PRO A 218 15.66 17.87 8.38
N LYS A 219 16.31 17.53 9.49
CA LYS A 219 17.21 16.36 9.57
C LYS A 219 16.45 15.04 9.52
N HIS A 220 15.14 15.07 9.85
CA HIS A 220 14.26 13.94 9.81
C HIS A 220 13.47 13.84 8.50
N VAL A 221 13.40 12.67 7.96
CA VAL A 221 12.54 12.29 6.83
C VAL A 221 11.32 11.57 7.36
N ILE A 222 10.12 11.96 6.91
CA ILE A 222 8.86 11.31 7.28
C ILE A 222 8.89 9.87 6.77
N TYR A 223 8.51 8.95 7.65
CA TYR A 223 8.51 7.51 7.37
C TYR A 223 7.48 7.13 6.30
N VAL A 224 7.90 6.23 5.44
CA VAL A 224 7.16 5.83 4.24
C VAL A 224 5.69 5.47 4.48
N TRP A 225 5.32 4.85 5.58
CA TRP A 225 3.93 4.47 5.83
C TRP A 225 3.02 5.63 6.23
N LEU A 226 3.53 6.68 6.87
CA LEU A 226 2.76 7.90 7.09
C LEU A 226 2.58 8.65 5.77
N ASP A 227 3.63 8.72 4.97
CA ASP A 227 3.65 9.26 3.62
C ASP A 227 2.67 8.45 2.73
N ALA A 228 2.94 7.17 2.53
CA ALA A 228 2.19 6.32 1.62
C ALA A 228 0.68 6.24 1.96
N LEU A 229 0.31 6.03 3.23
CA LEU A 229 -1.10 5.85 3.60
C LEU A 229 -1.96 7.11 3.41
N THR A 230 -1.35 8.29 3.53
CA THR A 230 -2.09 9.55 3.35
C THR A 230 -2.42 9.87 1.89
N ASN A 231 -1.85 9.12 0.93
CA ASN A 231 -2.17 9.27 -0.48
C ASN A 231 -3.67 9.23 -0.79
N TYR A 232 -4.40 8.38 -0.07
CA TYR A 232 -5.85 8.18 -0.24
C TYR A 232 -6.68 9.44 0.03
N LEU A 233 -6.14 10.36 0.82
CA LEU A 233 -6.75 11.66 1.14
C LEU A 233 -6.21 12.77 0.23
N THR A 234 -4.89 12.82 0.09
CA THR A 234 -4.20 13.92 -0.60
C THR A 234 -4.49 13.91 -2.10
N ALA A 235 -4.66 12.74 -2.70
CA ALA A 235 -5.10 12.61 -4.09
C ALA A 235 -6.47 13.25 -4.36
N LEU A 236 -7.30 13.39 -3.32
CA LEU A 236 -8.61 14.04 -3.39
C LEU A 236 -8.60 15.52 -2.98
N GLY A 237 -7.44 16.07 -2.63
CA GLY A 237 -7.31 17.47 -2.23
C GLY A 237 -7.33 17.73 -0.70
N TYR A 238 -7.26 16.71 0.14
CA TYR A 238 -7.17 16.92 1.58
C TYR A 238 -5.95 17.73 1.98
N MET A 239 -6.12 18.73 2.85
CA MET A 239 -5.10 19.72 3.25
C MET A 239 -4.59 20.63 2.11
N GLN A 240 -5.34 20.73 1.02
CA GLN A 240 -5.09 21.63 -0.11
C GLN A 240 -6.18 22.71 -0.21
N ASP A 241 -5.96 23.72 -1.05
CA ASP A 241 -6.94 24.80 -1.24
C ASP A 241 -8.22 24.32 -1.94
N ASP A 242 -8.09 23.39 -2.89
CA ASP A 242 -9.24 22.70 -3.51
C ASP A 242 -9.41 21.30 -2.90
N ASP A 243 -10.41 21.15 -2.07
CA ASP A 243 -10.82 19.90 -1.43
C ASP A 243 -12.15 19.34 -1.98
N THR A 244 -12.58 19.81 -3.14
CA THR A 244 -13.87 19.44 -3.75
C THR A 244 -14.00 17.93 -3.94
N LEU A 245 -12.96 17.27 -4.46
CA LEU A 245 -12.98 15.81 -4.64
C LEU A 245 -12.99 15.09 -3.29
N PHE A 246 -12.29 15.62 -2.29
CA PHE A 246 -12.28 15.04 -0.95
C PHE A 246 -13.68 15.08 -0.33
N LYS A 247 -14.35 16.22 -0.35
CA LYS A 247 -15.73 16.36 0.13
C LYS A 247 -16.72 15.48 -0.62
N LYS A 248 -16.50 15.25 -1.90
CA LYS A 248 -17.36 14.43 -2.74
C LYS A 248 -17.15 12.93 -2.51
N TYR A 249 -15.92 12.44 -2.49
CA TYR A 249 -15.62 11.02 -2.58
C TYR A 249 -15.22 10.38 -1.24
N TRP A 250 -14.61 11.12 -0.30
CA TRP A 250 -14.25 10.52 0.98
C TRP A 250 -15.49 10.27 1.87
N PRO A 251 -15.60 9.17 2.63
CA PRO A 251 -14.68 8.03 2.69
C PRO A 251 -14.77 7.11 1.47
N ALA A 252 -13.68 6.38 1.21
CA ALA A 252 -13.64 5.37 0.17
C ALA A 252 -14.68 4.26 0.44
N ASP A 253 -15.35 3.80 -0.63
CA ASP A 253 -16.30 2.69 -0.53
C ASP A 253 -15.56 1.36 -0.40
N VAL A 254 -14.43 1.22 -1.13
CA VAL A 254 -13.59 0.03 -1.13
C VAL A 254 -12.14 0.42 -1.26
N GLN A 255 -11.29 -0.17 -0.40
CA GLN A 255 -9.84 -0.20 -0.59
C GLN A 255 -9.40 -1.65 -0.79
N ILE A 256 -8.70 -1.95 -1.89
CA ILE A 256 -8.17 -3.28 -2.19
C ILE A 256 -6.67 -3.27 -1.93
N VAL A 257 -6.15 -4.23 -1.18
CA VAL A 257 -4.73 -4.34 -0.86
C VAL A 257 -4.26 -5.79 -0.90
N GLY A 258 -2.98 -6.03 -1.10
CA GLY A 258 -2.37 -7.33 -0.88
C GLY A 258 -2.25 -7.65 0.63
N LYS A 259 -2.26 -8.92 0.97
CA LYS A 259 -2.15 -9.38 2.38
C LYS A 259 -0.84 -8.95 3.06
N ASP A 260 0.22 -8.72 2.28
CA ASP A 260 1.54 -8.28 2.77
C ASP A 260 1.52 -6.90 3.40
N ILE A 261 0.61 -6.04 2.94
CA ILE A 261 0.45 -4.69 3.47
C ILE A 261 -0.85 -4.54 4.29
N ALA A 262 -1.54 -5.65 4.57
CA ALA A 262 -2.80 -5.63 5.31
C ALA A 262 -2.65 -5.00 6.70
N ARG A 263 -1.57 -5.31 7.46
CA ARG A 263 -1.33 -4.72 8.77
C ARG A 263 -1.34 -3.19 8.75
N PHE A 264 -0.68 -2.58 7.77
CA PHE A 264 -0.59 -1.13 7.66
C PHE A 264 -1.95 -0.49 7.36
N HIS A 265 -2.75 -1.12 6.50
CA HIS A 265 -4.07 -0.62 6.11
C HIS A 265 -5.17 -0.95 7.12
N LEU A 266 -5.00 -2.01 7.92
CA LEU A 266 -5.98 -2.42 8.91
C LEU A 266 -5.70 -1.84 10.30
N ILE A 267 -4.45 -1.49 10.62
CA ILE A 267 -4.09 -0.95 11.93
C ILE A 267 -3.64 0.50 11.83
N TYR A 268 -2.57 0.80 11.07
CA TYR A 268 -2.00 2.15 11.05
C TYR A 268 -2.94 3.15 10.40
N TRP A 269 -3.50 2.80 9.26
CA TRP A 269 -4.36 3.68 8.49
C TRP A 269 -5.64 4.10 9.27
N PRO A 270 -6.44 3.20 9.84
CA PRO A 270 -7.58 3.59 10.65
C PRO A 270 -7.18 4.45 11.86
N ILE A 271 -6.05 4.17 12.49
CA ILE A 271 -5.55 4.97 13.61
C ILE A 271 -5.19 6.39 13.16
N PHE A 272 -4.50 6.58 12.04
CA PHE A 272 -4.23 7.91 11.50
C PHE A 272 -5.51 8.67 11.17
N LEU A 273 -6.50 8.00 10.58
CA LEU A 273 -7.81 8.59 10.32
C LEU A 273 -8.54 8.99 11.61
N MET A 274 -8.49 8.16 12.64
CA MET A 274 -9.06 8.49 13.96
C MET A 274 -8.38 9.71 14.58
N ALA A 275 -7.07 9.86 14.45
CA ALA A 275 -6.32 11.02 14.92
C ALA A 275 -6.62 12.28 14.10
N LEU A 276 -6.90 12.14 12.82
CA LEU A 276 -7.36 13.23 11.95
C LEU A 276 -8.83 13.59 12.17
N GLY A 277 -9.58 12.79 12.94
CA GLY A 277 -11.03 12.98 13.11
C GLY A 277 -11.81 12.66 11.82
N LEU A 278 -11.28 11.81 10.97
CA LEU A 278 -11.89 11.42 9.70
C LEU A 278 -12.53 10.03 9.78
N PRO A 279 -13.59 9.78 8.99
CA PRO A 279 -14.16 8.45 8.86
C PRO A 279 -13.17 7.50 8.16
N THR A 280 -13.20 6.22 8.54
CA THR A 280 -12.49 5.17 7.86
C THR A 280 -13.14 4.82 6.51
N PRO A 281 -12.43 4.15 5.59
CA PRO A 281 -13.06 3.52 4.42
C PRO A 281 -14.20 2.60 4.86
N LYS A 282 -15.21 2.42 4.01
CA LYS A 282 -16.36 1.56 4.34
C LYS A 282 -15.97 0.08 4.34
N LYS A 283 -15.09 -0.34 3.42
CA LYS A 283 -14.60 -1.73 3.30
C LYS A 283 -13.14 -1.76 2.89
N LEU A 284 -12.42 -2.70 3.48
CA LEU A 284 -11.06 -3.01 3.11
C LEU A 284 -10.96 -4.50 2.72
N TYR A 285 -10.50 -4.75 1.50
CA TYR A 285 -10.32 -6.09 0.93
C TYR A 285 -8.84 -6.42 0.85
N ALA A 286 -8.41 -7.46 1.61
CA ALA A 286 -7.04 -7.97 1.57
C ALA A 286 -6.99 -9.29 0.77
N HIS A 287 -6.46 -9.23 -0.44
CA HIS A 287 -6.30 -10.44 -1.27
C HIS A 287 -5.01 -11.19 -0.96
N GLY A 288 -4.97 -12.47 -1.35
CA GLY A 288 -3.79 -13.34 -1.24
C GLY A 288 -2.73 -13.05 -2.31
N PHE A 289 -1.64 -13.82 -2.26
CA PHE A 289 -0.58 -13.75 -3.26
C PHE A 289 -0.88 -14.60 -4.49
N LEU A 290 -0.41 -14.11 -5.62
CA LEU A 290 -0.17 -14.93 -6.80
C LEU A 290 1.23 -15.50 -6.70
N MET A 291 1.33 -16.80 -6.59
CA MET A 291 2.59 -17.54 -6.44
C MET A 291 2.87 -18.41 -7.65
N MET A 292 4.10 -18.78 -7.83
CA MET A 292 4.51 -19.88 -8.70
C MET A 292 4.57 -21.18 -7.90
N LYS A 293 4.66 -22.34 -8.57
CA LYS A 293 4.84 -23.64 -7.90
C LYS A 293 6.01 -23.63 -6.91
N GLU A 294 7.06 -22.90 -7.23
CA GLU A 294 8.28 -22.75 -6.44
C GLU A 294 8.17 -21.68 -5.32
N GLY A 295 6.97 -21.12 -5.11
CA GLY A 295 6.71 -20.08 -4.11
C GLY A 295 6.48 -18.69 -4.68
N LYS A 296 6.76 -17.63 -3.90
CA LYS A 296 6.57 -16.23 -4.35
C LYS A 296 7.41 -15.94 -5.61
N MET A 297 6.81 -15.15 -6.51
CA MET A 297 7.54 -14.58 -7.64
C MET A 297 8.68 -13.70 -7.13
N SER A 298 9.86 -13.93 -7.68
CA SER A 298 11.06 -13.15 -7.35
C SER A 298 11.94 -12.97 -8.57
N LYS A 299 12.36 -11.73 -8.81
CA LYS A 299 13.30 -11.43 -9.92
C LYS A 299 14.60 -12.19 -9.80
N SER A 300 15.10 -12.37 -8.58
CA SER A 300 16.33 -13.13 -8.33
C SER A 300 16.21 -14.63 -8.62
N LYS A 301 14.99 -15.17 -8.61
CA LYS A 301 14.70 -16.58 -8.97
C LYS A 301 14.35 -16.75 -10.45
N GLY A 302 14.16 -15.67 -11.20
CA GLY A 302 13.79 -15.72 -12.61
C GLY A 302 12.37 -16.27 -12.88
N ASN A 303 11.51 -16.41 -11.84
CA ASN A 303 10.18 -17.00 -11.95
C ASN A 303 9.06 -15.95 -11.98
N VAL A 304 9.33 -14.77 -12.50
CA VAL A 304 8.34 -13.67 -12.58
C VAL A 304 7.56 -13.75 -13.88
N VAL A 305 6.23 -13.70 -13.77
CA VAL A 305 5.32 -13.58 -14.91
C VAL A 305 4.95 -12.12 -15.11
N TYR A 306 5.20 -11.60 -16.29
CA TYR A 306 4.84 -10.24 -16.67
C TYR A 306 3.54 -10.22 -17.46
N PRO A 307 2.59 -9.33 -17.12
CA PRO A 307 1.27 -9.32 -17.75
C PRO A 307 1.32 -9.05 -19.25
N GLU A 308 2.28 -8.25 -19.73
CA GLU A 308 2.44 -7.96 -21.16
C GLU A 308 2.67 -9.23 -21.99
N MET A 309 3.39 -10.22 -21.45
CA MET A 309 3.63 -11.50 -22.12
C MET A 309 2.32 -12.28 -22.30
N LEU A 310 1.43 -12.21 -21.32
CA LEU A 310 0.12 -12.89 -21.41
C LEU A 310 -0.81 -12.16 -22.37
N VAL A 311 -0.80 -10.82 -22.33
CA VAL A 311 -1.60 -9.99 -23.25
C VAL A 311 -1.15 -10.20 -24.71
N GLU A 312 0.15 -10.23 -24.96
CA GLU A 312 0.71 -10.46 -26.29
C GLU A 312 0.34 -11.84 -26.83
N ARG A 313 0.40 -12.87 -25.97
CA ARG A 313 0.21 -14.26 -26.40
C ARG A 313 -1.27 -14.67 -26.48
N TYR A 314 -2.11 -14.21 -25.56
CA TYR A 314 -3.49 -14.69 -25.37
C TYR A 314 -4.54 -13.59 -25.49
N GLY A 315 -4.13 -12.35 -25.62
CA GLY A 315 -5.02 -11.19 -25.63
C GLY A 315 -5.35 -10.66 -24.24
N LEU A 316 -5.84 -9.42 -24.22
CA LEU A 316 -6.13 -8.69 -22.99
C LEU A 316 -7.30 -9.30 -22.23
N ASP A 317 -8.41 -9.61 -22.93
CA ASP A 317 -9.64 -10.06 -22.29
C ASP A 317 -9.43 -11.41 -21.60
N ALA A 318 -8.73 -12.34 -22.25
CA ALA A 318 -8.35 -13.63 -21.67
C ALA A 318 -7.45 -13.45 -20.42
N THR A 319 -6.48 -12.54 -20.50
CA THR A 319 -5.60 -12.24 -19.35
C THR A 319 -6.38 -11.68 -18.18
N ARG A 320 -7.26 -10.72 -18.40
CA ARG A 320 -8.12 -10.13 -17.36
C ARG A 320 -9.11 -11.13 -16.79
N TYR A 321 -9.74 -11.93 -17.65
CA TYR A 321 -10.68 -12.99 -17.25
C TYR A 321 -10.01 -14.00 -16.34
N PHE A 322 -8.84 -14.49 -16.71
CA PHE A 322 -8.08 -15.45 -15.90
C PHE A 322 -7.75 -14.90 -14.51
N LEU A 323 -7.30 -13.64 -14.42
CA LEU A 323 -7.01 -13.00 -13.14
C LEU A 323 -8.24 -12.90 -12.22
N LEU A 324 -9.42 -12.69 -12.78
CA LEU A 324 -10.66 -12.57 -11.99
C LEU A 324 -11.27 -13.91 -11.62
N LYS A 325 -11.09 -14.93 -12.47
CA LYS A 325 -11.79 -16.22 -12.36
C LYS A 325 -11.02 -17.24 -11.52
N GLU A 326 -9.69 -17.31 -11.72
CA GLU A 326 -8.93 -18.47 -11.23
C GLU A 326 -8.50 -18.33 -9.77
N PHE A 327 -8.43 -17.13 -9.26
CA PHE A 327 -7.87 -16.88 -7.93
C PHE A 327 -8.97 -16.69 -6.88
N PRO A 328 -9.07 -17.64 -5.89
CA PRO A 328 -10.02 -17.51 -4.78
C PRO A 328 -9.72 -16.24 -4.00
N TYR A 329 -10.71 -15.37 -3.84
CA TYR A 329 -10.52 -14.09 -3.19
C TYR A 329 -10.07 -14.27 -1.72
N GLY A 330 -8.98 -13.58 -1.37
CA GLY A 330 -8.40 -13.57 -0.01
C GLY A 330 -7.46 -14.74 0.30
N GLN A 331 -7.37 -15.74 -0.57
CA GLN A 331 -6.43 -16.86 -0.45
C GLN A 331 -5.27 -16.72 -1.42
N ASP A 332 -4.16 -17.39 -1.12
CA ASP A 332 -3.07 -17.52 -2.07
C ASP A 332 -3.46 -18.46 -3.21
N ALA A 333 -2.99 -18.17 -4.40
CA ALA A 333 -3.20 -19.01 -5.56
C ALA A 333 -1.89 -19.24 -6.31
N ILE A 334 -1.78 -20.37 -6.97
CA ILE A 334 -0.62 -20.75 -7.77
C ILE A 334 -0.95 -20.50 -9.24
N PHE A 335 -0.14 -19.67 -9.89
CA PHE A 335 -0.18 -19.49 -11.32
C PHE A 335 0.59 -20.62 -12.02
N THR A 336 -0.03 -21.26 -13.00
CA THR A 336 0.65 -22.14 -13.94
C THR A 336 0.27 -21.78 -15.39
N PRO A 337 1.19 -21.92 -16.36
CA PRO A 337 0.83 -21.74 -17.76
C PRO A 337 -0.24 -22.73 -18.23
N GLU A 338 -0.22 -23.94 -17.70
CA GLU A 338 -1.20 -25.00 -18.03
C GLU A 338 -2.61 -24.59 -17.61
N ASP A 339 -2.79 -24.07 -16.38
CA ASP A 339 -4.08 -23.60 -15.90
C ASP A 339 -4.60 -22.44 -16.74
N PHE A 340 -3.71 -21.54 -17.14
CA PHE A 340 -4.08 -20.44 -18.05
C PHE A 340 -4.60 -20.96 -19.39
N VAL A 341 -3.88 -21.89 -20.02
CA VAL A 341 -4.27 -22.47 -21.32
C VAL A 341 -5.58 -23.27 -21.18
N ASN A 342 -5.72 -24.04 -20.10
CA ASN A 342 -6.95 -24.77 -19.84
C ASN A 342 -8.16 -23.85 -19.72
N LYS A 343 -8.06 -22.77 -18.94
CA LYS A 343 -9.13 -21.78 -18.81
C LYS A 343 -9.43 -21.05 -20.10
N TYR A 344 -8.40 -20.70 -20.85
CA TYR A 344 -8.56 -20.11 -22.17
C TYR A 344 -9.37 -21.01 -23.12
N ASN A 345 -9.08 -22.30 -23.15
CA ASN A 345 -9.72 -23.25 -24.06
C ASN A 345 -11.12 -23.69 -23.62
N PHE A 346 -11.40 -23.72 -22.31
CA PHE A 346 -12.68 -24.25 -21.79
C PHE A 346 -13.71 -23.16 -21.48
N ASP A 347 -13.26 -21.97 -21.09
CA ASP A 347 -14.16 -20.91 -20.64
C ASP A 347 -14.39 -19.83 -21.71
N LEU A 348 -13.48 -19.65 -22.67
CA LEU A 348 -13.51 -18.65 -23.74
C LEU A 348 -13.52 -19.29 -25.13
#